data_60a554e33660ea0b83d5681cb5f3fa51
#
_entry.id   60a554e33660ea0b83d5681cb5f3fa51
#
_cell.length_a   1.000
_cell.length_b   1.000
_cell.length_c   1.000
_cell.angle_alpha   90.00
_cell.angle_beta   90.00
_cell.angle_gamma   90.00
#
_symmetry.space_group_name_H-M   'P 1'
#
loop_
_entity.id
_entity.type
_entity.pdbx_description
1 polymer ?
#
loop_
_entity_poly.entity_id
_entity_poly.type
_entity_poly.pdbx_seq_one_letter_code
_entity_poly.pdbx_strand_id
1 'polypeptide(L)'
;MKKFLISTLIGISFLTTINGQNTLPDWALGGFVRPENVNPIIMPKPQSTFECPMRNEKVKWEESDVFNPAATVRNGKIYVLYRAEDNSATGIGKRTSRIGLAISKDGIKMKRRSKPVLYPGNDLQKEYDNPGGCEDPRIAVTEDGLYVMAYTAWNRKVPRLCIATSRDLIHWEKHGPAFATAYNGRFKDIASKSASMVTMIKDGKQVLTKINGKYFMYWGEHMVAAATSDDLIHWTPVLDEKNELAAVIRPRKGFFDSALTECGPPAVLTDKGIVLLYNGKNQKNENRDKRFTAGAYCAGQILTDPNDPMKVLQRLDVPFFRPMADFEKSGQYVDGTVFIEGLVFFKKKWYLYYGCADSQVSVAIYDPANRNPGDPIPNQ
;
A
#
# COMPACT_ATOMS: atom_id res chain seq x y z
N MET A 1 -11.54 22.86 77.15
CA MET A 1 -10.52 22.42 76.21
C MET A 1 -11.21 21.85 74.96
N LYS A 2 -11.30 22.60 73.90
CA LYS A 2 -11.89 22.16 72.61
C LYS A 2 -10.77 21.66 71.74
N LYS A 3 -10.81 20.38 71.33
CA LYS A 3 -9.88 19.78 70.37
C LYS A 3 -10.37 20.09 68.92
N PHE A 4 -9.57 20.79 68.16
CA PHE A 4 -9.74 20.94 66.69
C PHE A 4 -9.15 19.71 66.05
N LEU A 5 -9.98 19.00 65.22
CA LEU A 5 -9.52 18.02 64.25
C LEU A 5 -9.27 18.77 62.95
N ILE A 6 -8.04 18.73 62.45
CA ILE A 6 -7.66 19.17 61.13
C ILE A 6 -7.76 17.95 60.20
N SER A 7 -8.74 17.98 59.31
CA SER A 7 -8.89 16.98 58.22
C SER A 7 -8.09 17.44 57.02
N THR A 8 -6.99 16.72 56.71
CA THR A 8 -6.18 16.96 55.53
C THR A 8 -6.82 16.22 54.36
N LEU A 9 -7.46 16.92 53.43
CA LEU A 9 -7.87 16.39 52.13
C LEU A 9 -6.63 16.23 51.22
N ILE A 10 -6.24 14.99 50.96
CA ILE A 10 -5.27 14.68 49.92
C ILE A 10 -6.03 14.67 48.59
N GLY A 11 -5.89 15.73 47.81
CA GLY A 11 -6.38 15.79 46.42
C GLY A 11 -5.52 14.90 45.54
N ILE A 12 -6.02 13.75 45.13
CA ILE A 12 -5.42 12.94 44.06
C ILE A 12 -5.74 13.62 42.73
N SER A 13 -4.76 14.33 42.19
CA SER A 13 -4.83 14.90 40.83
C SER A 13 -4.61 13.75 39.86
N PHE A 14 -5.67 13.26 39.23
CA PHE A 14 -5.56 12.42 38.03
C PHE A 14 -5.03 13.28 36.89
N LEU A 15 -3.74 13.19 36.59
CA LEU A 15 -3.16 13.64 35.36
C LEU A 15 -3.69 12.71 34.25
N THR A 16 -4.81 13.06 33.63
CA THR A 16 -5.23 12.51 32.36
C THR A 16 -4.21 13.02 31.31
N THR A 17 -3.31 12.17 30.88
CA THR A 17 -2.48 12.41 29.71
C THR A 17 -3.43 12.50 28.51
N ILE A 18 -3.72 13.71 28.05
CA ILE A 18 -4.43 13.96 26.79
C ILE A 18 -3.46 13.58 25.69
N ASN A 19 -3.55 12.35 25.19
CA ASN A 19 -2.95 12.00 23.91
C ASN A 19 -3.51 12.96 22.86
N GLY A 20 -2.65 13.69 22.16
CA GLY A 20 -3.05 14.65 21.15
C GLY A 20 -3.93 13.96 20.10
N GLN A 21 -5.18 14.38 19.99
CA GLN A 21 -6.12 13.82 19.03
C GLN A 21 -5.68 14.21 17.59
N ASN A 22 -5.44 13.22 16.73
CA ASN A 22 -5.06 13.43 15.35
C ASN A 22 -6.32 13.72 14.50
N THR A 23 -6.77 14.96 14.49
CA THR A 23 -7.91 15.38 13.66
C THR A 23 -7.50 15.48 12.21
N LEU A 24 -8.07 14.63 11.35
CA LEU A 24 -7.81 14.65 9.91
C LEU A 24 -8.60 15.78 9.24
N PRO A 25 -8.00 16.51 8.29
CA PRO A 25 -8.70 17.52 7.49
C PRO A 25 -9.80 16.89 6.63
N ASP A 26 -10.79 17.67 6.21
CA ASP A 26 -11.99 17.17 5.52
C ASP A 26 -11.72 16.48 4.18
N TRP A 27 -10.62 16.82 3.53
CA TRP A 27 -10.22 16.20 2.27
C TRP A 27 -9.59 14.81 2.46
N ALA A 28 -9.02 14.50 3.64
CA ALA A 28 -8.31 13.24 3.88
C ALA A 28 -9.29 12.09 4.12
N LEU A 29 -8.98 10.92 3.59
CA LEU A 29 -9.68 9.67 3.88
C LEU A 29 -9.24 9.12 5.25
N GLY A 30 -10.20 8.77 6.12
CA GLY A 30 -9.88 8.18 7.41
C GLY A 30 -10.83 8.69 8.53
N GLY A 31 -10.76 8.39 9.85
CA GLY A 31 -9.78 7.51 10.51
C GLY A 31 -10.16 6.05 10.37
N PHE A 32 -9.19 5.34 9.89
CA PHE A 32 -9.29 3.90 9.77
C PHE A 32 -9.14 3.24 11.15
N VAL A 33 -10.01 2.33 11.48
CA VAL A 33 -10.01 1.60 12.76
C VAL A 33 -9.68 0.13 12.52
N ARG A 34 -8.74 -0.41 13.28
CA ARG A 34 -8.44 -1.85 13.30
C ARG A 34 -9.59 -2.59 13.99
N PRO A 35 -10.27 -3.56 13.35
CA PRO A 35 -11.29 -4.36 14.02
C PRO A 35 -10.68 -5.13 15.20
N GLU A 36 -11.39 -5.14 16.33
CA GLU A 36 -10.94 -5.84 17.54
C GLU A 36 -10.86 -7.37 17.32
N ASN A 37 -9.79 -7.99 17.81
CA ASN A 37 -9.58 -9.44 17.81
C ASN A 37 -9.68 -10.12 16.42
N VAL A 38 -9.37 -9.37 15.33
CA VAL A 38 -9.49 -9.86 13.95
C VAL A 38 -8.13 -9.99 13.29
N ASN A 39 -7.27 -8.98 13.44
CA ASN A 39 -5.97 -8.92 12.79
C ASN A 39 -4.91 -9.79 13.48
N PRO A 40 -3.96 -10.34 12.72
CA PRO A 40 -3.84 -10.32 11.27
C PRO A 40 -4.83 -11.28 10.58
N ILE A 41 -5.30 -10.92 9.35
CA ILE A 41 -6.32 -11.67 8.61
C ILE A 41 -5.73 -12.70 7.62
N ILE A 42 -4.48 -12.54 7.21
CA ILE A 42 -3.73 -13.53 6.42
C ILE A 42 -2.34 -13.68 7.03
N MET A 43 -1.97 -14.93 7.35
CA MET A 43 -0.68 -15.33 7.91
C MET A 43 0.00 -16.37 7.02
N PRO A 44 1.29 -16.61 7.12
CA PRO A 44 1.98 -17.71 6.43
C PRO A 44 1.25 -19.05 6.56
N LYS A 45 1.32 -19.86 5.52
CA LYS A 45 0.68 -21.18 5.48
C LYS A 45 1.62 -22.24 4.90
N PRO A 46 2.46 -22.88 5.72
CA PRO A 46 3.48 -23.84 5.27
C PRO A 46 2.93 -25.07 4.54
N GLN A 47 1.63 -25.34 4.66
CA GLN A 47 0.99 -26.49 4.00
C GLN A 47 0.60 -26.19 2.53
N SER A 48 0.58 -24.94 2.13
CA SER A 48 0.24 -24.54 0.76
C SER A 48 1.37 -24.87 -0.20
N THR A 49 1.09 -25.68 -1.21
CA THR A 49 2.07 -26.06 -2.22
C THR A 49 1.54 -25.84 -3.63
N PHE A 50 2.45 -25.58 -4.59
CA PHE A 50 2.12 -25.58 -6.01
C PHE A 50 3.33 -26.05 -6.85
N GLU A 51 3.08 -26.57 -8.05
CA GLU A 51 4.12 -26.93 -9.01
C GLU A 51 4.74 -25.66 -9.59
N CYS A 52 6.01 -25.39 -9.23
CA CYS A 52 6.73 -24.20 -9.69
C CYS A 52 7.31 -24.42 -11.09
N PRO A 53 6.86 -23.71 -12.13
CA PRO A 53 7.32 -23.96 -13.50
C PRO A 53 8.79 -23.61 -13.72
N MET A 54 9.35 -22.69 -12.92
CA MET A 54 10.76 -22.28 -13.04
C MET A 54 11.73 -23.25 -12.37
N ARG A 55 11.26 -24.06 -11.40
CA ARG A 55 12.08 -24.99 -10.62
C ARG A 55 11.77 -26.45 -10.96
N ASN A 56 10.67 -26.72 -11.69
CA ASN A 56 10.13 -28.05 -11.98
C ASN A 56 9.96 -28.91 -10.71
N GLU A 57 9.54 -28.28 -9.61
CA GLU A 57 9.32 -28.93 -8.33
C GLU A 57 8.13 -28.34 -7.58
N LYS A 58 7.60 -29.09 -6.64
CA LYS A 58 6.57 -28.62 -5.72
C LYS A 58 7.20 -27.74 -4.63
N VAL A 59 6.77 -26.47 -4.55
CA VAL A 59 7.27 -25.51 -3.57
C VAL A 59 6.17 -25.12 -2.58
N LYS A 60 6.56 -24.83 -1.34
CA LYS A 60 5.70 -24.26 -0.31
C LYS A 60 5.69 -22.74 -0.46
N TRP A 61 4.89 -22.23 -1.36
CA TRP A 61 4.98 -20.89 -1.93
C TRP A 61 4.58 -19.72 -1.00
N GLU A 62 3.89 -20.00 0.13
CA GLU A 62 3.47 -19.01 1.13
C GLU A 62 3.84 -19.43 2.56
N GLU A 63 5.01 -20.12 2.71
CA GLU A 63 5.41 -20.67 4.01
C GLU A 63 6.12 -19.66 4.91
N SER A 64 6.85 -18.70 4.34
CA SER A 64 7.69 -17.79 5.13
C SER A 64 6.96 -16.51 5.52
N ASP A 65 6.53 -15.72 4.55
CA ASP A 65 5.90 -14.42 4.79
C ASP A 65 4.79 -14.17 3.79
N VAL A 66 3.76 -13.43 4.21
CA VAL A 66 2.65 -12.98 3.36
C VAL A 66 2.30 -11.54 3.73
N PHE A 67 2.39 -10.59 2.78
CA PHE A 67 2.29 -9.17 3.08
C PHE A 67 1.93 -8.36 1.82
N ASN A 68 1.93 -7.05 1.91
CA ASN A 68 1.76 -6.10 0.81
C ASN A 68 0.57 -6.45 -0.11
N PRO A 69 -0.66 -6.31 0.40
CA PRO A 69 -1.86 -6.78 -0.28
C PRO A 69 -2.51 -5.71 -1.14
N ALA A 70 -2.76 -5.98 -2.41
CA ALA A 70 -3.77 -5.28 -3.19
C ALA A 70 -5.18 -5.75 -2.84
N ALA A 71 -6.19 -4.93 -3.13
CA ALA A 71 -7.58 -5.33 -2.99
C ALA A 71 -8.47 -4.76 -4.11
N THR A 72 -9.53 -5.48 -4.44
CA THR A 72 -10.56 -5.03 -5.38
C THR A 72 -11.89 -5.71 -5.07
N VAL A 73 -12.98 -5.20 -5.67
CA VAL A 73 -14.33 -5.77 -5.51
C VAL A 73 -14.77 -6.45 -6.79
N ARG A 74 -15.29 -7.68 -6.67
CA ARG A 74 -15.89 -8.42 -7.78
C ARG A 74 -17.10 -9.21 -7.30
N ASN A 75 -18.23 -9.10 -7.99
CA ASN A 75 -19.45 -9.86 -7.69
C ASN A 75 -19.86 -9.80 -6.21
N GLY A 76 -19.86 -8.59 -5.61
CA GLY A 76 -20.28 -8.38 -4.22
C GLY A 76 -19.36 -9.00 -3.17
N LYS A 77 -18.10 -9.28 -3.50
CA LYS A 77 -17.07 -9.78 -2.61
C LYS A 77 -15.79 -8.99 -2.77
N ILE A 78 -15.00 -8.92 -1.71
CA ILE A 78 -13.64 -8.37 -1.75
C ILE A 78 -12.67 -9.51 -2.12
N TYR A 79 -11.76 -9.20 -3.03
CA TYR A 79 -10.64 -10.03 -3.45
C TYR A 79 -9.36 -9.34 -3.01
N VAL A 80 -8.55 -10.03 -2.20
CA VAL A 80 -7.27 -9.56 -1.69
C VAL A 80 -6.17 -10.37 -2.37
N LEU A 81 -5.29 -9.67 -3.09
CA LEU A 81 -4.14 -10.27 -3.74
C LEU A 81 -2.89 -9.86 -2.98
N TYR A 82 -2.17 -10.82 -2.42
CA TYR A 82 -1.10 -10.57 -1.48
C TYR A 82 0.23 -11.18 -1.96
N ARG A 83 1.33 -10.48 -1.71
CA ARG A 83 2.67 -11.04 -1.87
C ARG A 83 2.86 -12.19 -0.90
N ALA A 84 3.43 -13.28 -1.37
CA ALA A 84 3.75 -14.45 -0.58
C ALA A 84 5.15 -14.97 -0.94
N GLU A 85 5.92 -15.35 0.05
CA GLU A 85 7.31 -15.80 -0.10
C GLU A 85 7.50 -17.23 0.38
N ASP A 86 8.26 -17.98 -0.41
CA ASP A 86 8.79 -19.28 -0.03
C ASP A 86 10.05 -19.13 0.83
N ASN A 87 10.62 -20.26 1.29
CA ASN A 87 11.85 -20.30 2.09
C ASN A 87 13.08 -20.62 1.22
N SER A 88 13.14 -20.14 -0.01
CA SER A 88 14.25 -20.42 -0.94
C SER A 88 15.55 -19.70 -0.60
N ALA A 89 15.52 -18.71 0.28
CA ALA A 89 16.69 -17.95 0.75
C ALA A 89 16.41 -17.25 2.09
N THR A 90 17.43 -16.65 2.69
CA THR A 90 17.33 -15.84 3.90
C THR A 90 17.55 -14.37 3.57
N GLY A 91 16.69 -13.48 4.09
CA GLY A 91 16.78 -12.03 3.98
C GLY A 91 15.82 -11.42 2.97
N ILE A 92 15.53 -10.13 3.18
CA ILE A 92 14.62 -9.32 2.39
C ILE A 92 15.06 -9.29 0.92
N GLY A 93 14.12 -9.50 -0.01
CA GLY A 93 14.36 -9.47 -1.47
C GLY A 93 15.17 -10.64 -2.02
N LYS A 94 15.53 -11.65 -1.21
CA LYS A 94 16.29 -12.82 -1.65
C LYS A 94 15.43 -14.05 -1.92
N ARG A 95 14.23 -14.12 -1.35
CA ARG A 95 13.26 -15.20 -1.57
C ARG A 95 12.55 -15.03 -2.92
N THR A 96 11.80 -16.03 -3.35
CA THR A 96 10.96 -15.91 -4.53
C THR A 96 9.55 -15.52 -4.12
N SER A 97 9.10 -14.37 -4.59
CA SER A 97 7.78 -13.80 -4.33
C SER A 97 6.74 -14.21 -5.39
N ARG A 98 5.51 -14.45 -4.96
CA ARG A 98 4.35 -14.78 -5.81
C ARG A 98 3.13 -14.08 -5.28
N ILE A 99 2.11 -13.91 -6.12
CA ILE A 99 0.86 -13.26 -5.71
C ILE A 99 -0.19 -14.34 -5.42
N GLY A 100 -0.63 -14.38 -4.15
CA GLY A 100 -1.74 -15.20 -3.69
C GLY A 100 -3.07 -14.48 -3.84
N LEU A 101 -4.18 -15.21 -3.68
CA LEU A 101 -5.54 -14.69 -3.75
C LEU A 101 -6.38 -15.19 -2.58
N ALA A 102 -7.02 -14.27 -1.87
CA ALA A 102 -8.03 -14.53 -0.86
C ALA A 102 -9.33 -13.79 -1.18
N ILE A 103 -10.46 -14.37 -0.81
CA ILE A 103 -11.79 -13.84 -1.12
C ILE A 103 -12.60 -13.73 0.17
N SER A 104 -13.31 -12.60 0.33
CA SER A 104 -14.14 -12.33 1.50
C SER A 104 -15.51 -11.77 1.12
N LYS A 105 -16.55 -12.14 1.87
CA LYS A 105 -17.91 -11.57 1.77
C LYS A 105 -18.12 -10.36 2.71
N ASP A 106 -17.29 -10.25 3.73
CA ASP A 106 -17.38 -9.25 4.81
C ASP A 106 -16.14 -8.34 4.92
N GLY A 107 -15.09 -8.64 4.13
CA GLY A 107 -13.81 -7.90 4.14
C GLY A 107 -12.83 -8.37 5.21
N ILE A 108 -13.20 -9.33 6.05
CA ILE A 108 -12.45 -9.77 7.23
C ILE A 108 -12.10 -11.26 7.14
N LYS A 109 -13.11 -12.12 6.98
CA LYS A 109 -12.91 -13.57 6.92
C LYS A 109 -12.46 -13.98 5.53
N MET A 110 -11.19 -14.38 5.42
CA MET A 110 -10.51 -14.68 4.16
C MET A 110 -10.55 -16.16 3.81
N LYS A 111 -11.06 -16.49 2.61
CA LYS A 111 -10.92 -17.81 2.00
C LYS A 111 -9.82 -17.76 0.95
N ARG A 112 -8.67 -18.37 1.24
CA ARG A 112 -7.53 -18.41 0.32
C ARG A 112 -7.70 -19.40 -0.81
N ARG A 113 -7.16 -19.07 -1.98
CA ARG A 113 -6.87 -20.01 -3.05
C ARG A 113 -5.61 -20.83 -2.71
N SER A 114 -5.57 -22.10 -3.12
CA SER A 114 -4.44 -23.00 -2.79
C SER A 114 -3.20 -22.77 -3.66
N LYS A 115 -3.33 -22.08 -4.79
CA LYS A 115 -2.24 -21.81 -5.74
C LYS A 115 -2.12 -20.31 -5.96
N PRO A 116 -0.91 -19.79 -6.20
CA PRO A 116 -0.74 -18.38 -6.58
C PRO A 116 -1.44 -18.07 -7.91
N VAL A 117 -1.74 -16.81 -8.15
CA VAL A 117 -2.40 -16.33 -9.38
C VAL A 117 -1.44 -15.58 -10.31
N LEU A 118 -0.33 -15.03 -9.77
CA LEU A 118 0.75 -14.44 -10.57
C LEU A 118 2.09 -14.89 -9.97
N TYR A 119 3.00 -15.34 -10.82
CA TYR A 119 4.28 -15.90 -10.42
C TYR A 119 5.28 -15.92 -11.60
N PRO A 120 6.59 -16.04 -11.36
CA PRO A 120 7.55 -16.28 -12.42
C PRO A 120 7.18 -17.54 -13.20
N GLY A 121 7.01 -17.40 -14.48
CA GLY A 121 6.61 -18.46 -15.39
C GLY A 121 7.59 -18.64 -16.54
N ASN A 122 7.40 -19.68 -17.32
CA ASN A 122 8.18 -19.86 -18.54
C ASN A 122 7.54 -19.07 -19.70
N ASP A 123 7.40 -17.76 -19.49
CA ASP A 123 6.79 -16.79 -20.39
C ASP A 123 7.82 -15.73 -20.84
N LEU A 124 7.40 -14.79 -21.68
CA LEU A 124 8.25 -13.73 -22.22
C LEU A 124 8.75 -12.74 -21.15
N GLN A 125 8.14 -12.74 -19.95
CA GLN A 125 8.45 -11.78 -18.89
C GLN A 125 9.43 -12.36 -17.85
N LYS A 126 9.88 -13.61 -18.02
CA LYS A 126 10.78 -14.28 -17.06
C LYS A 126 12.10 -13.55 -16.83
N GLU A 127 12.58 -12.78 -17.79
CA GLU A 127 13.79 -11.98 -17.64
C GLU A 127 13.64 -10.86 -16.59
N TYR A 128 12.41 -10.42 -16.33
CA TYR A 128 12.10 -9.35 -15.37
C TYR A 128 11.75 -9.89 -13.99
N ASP A 129 11.08 -11.04 -13.89
CA ASP A 129 10.55 -11.55 -12.63
C ASP A 129 11.26 -12.79 -12.07
N ASN A 130 12.17 -13.43 -12.82
CA ASN A 130 12.91 -14.59 -12.32
C ASN A 130 14.36 -14.20 -11.95
N PRO A 131 14.88 -14.62 -10.79
CA PRO A 131 14.29 -15.56 -9.80
C PRO A 131 13.62 -14.89 -8.58
N GLY A 132 13.56 -13.55 -8.49
CA GLY A 132 13.05 -12.83 -7.31
C GLY A 132 11.53 -12.87 -7.19
N GLY A 133 10.81 -12.80 -8.30
CA GLY A 133 9.37 -13.01 -8.31
C GLY A 133 8.53 -11.81 -8.72
N CYS A 134 7.24 -11.95 -8.44
CA CYS A 134 6.22 -10.92 -8.60
C CYS A 134 5.89 -10.38 -7.22
N GLU A 135 6.06 -9.06 -7.01
CA GLU A 135 5.97 -8.41 -5.70
C GLU A 135 4.96 -7.27 -5.70
N ASP A 136 4.44 -6.94 -4.53
CA ASP A 136 3.79 -5.70 -4.18
C ASP A 136 2.71 -5.25 -5.19
N PRO A 137 1.60 -6.00 -5.34
CA PRO A 137 0.56 -5.71 -6.32
C PRO A 137 -0.28 -4.51 -5.92
N ARG A 138 -0.67 -3.67 -6.89
CA ARG A 138 -1.74 -2.67 -6.77
C ARG A 138 -2.74 -2.91 -7.88
N ILE A 139 -4.03 -2.90 -7.59
CA ILE A 139 -5.07 -3.26 -8.55
C ILE A 139 -6.12 -2.18 -8.64
N ALA A 140 -6.48 -1.85 -9.87
CA ALA A 140 -7.67 -1.08 -10.18
C ALA A 140 -8.48 -1.77 -11.27
N VAL A 141 -9.75 -1.39 -11.46
CA VAL A 141 -10.65 -2.01 -12.42
C VAL A 141 -11.31 -0.96 -13.31
N THR A 142 -11.45 -1.23 -14.59
CA THR A 142 -12.20 -0.41 -15.52
C THR A 142 -13.71 -0.59 -15.34
N GLU A 143 -14.52 0.31 -15.87
CA GLU A 143 -15.98 0.19 -15.82
C GLU A 143 -16.50 -1.08 -16.51
N ASP A 144 -15.85 -1.53 -17.58
CA ASP A 144 -16.17 -2.76 -18.31
C ASP A 144 -15.60 -4.04 -17.67
N GLY A 145 -14.95 -3.93 -16.50
CA GLY A 145 -14.50 -5.05 -15.69
C GLY A 145 -13.15 -5.65 -16.07
N LEU A 146 -12.26 -4.89 -16.73
CA LEU A 146 -10.86 -5.27 -16.87
C LEU A 146 -10.10 -4.87 -15.60
N TYR A 147 -9.51 -5.84 -14.92
CA TYR A 147 -8.61 -5.62 -13.79
C TYR A 147 -7.20 -5.35 -14.30
N VAL A 148 -6.61 -4.27 -13.83
CA VAL A 148 -5.24 -3.87 -14.13
C VAL A 148 -4.42 -3.96 -12.86
N MET A 149 -3.39 -4.78 -12.87
CA MET A 149 -2.43 -4.91 -11.79
C MET A 149 -1.12 -4.24 -12.19
N ALA A 150 -0.67 -3.31 -11.38
CA ALA A 150 0.70 -2.85 -11.38
C ALA A 150 1.46 -3.62 -10.30
N TYR A 151 2.55 -4.29 -10.66
CA TYR A 151 3.34 -5.10 -9.73
C TYR A 151 4.84 -4.88 -9.96
N THR A 152 5.65 -5.19 -8.97
CA THR A 152 7.10 -5.17 -9.10
C THR A 152 7.58 -6.53 -9.60
N ALA A 153 8.16 -6.57 -10.78
CA ALA A 153 8.90 -7.72 -11.26
C ALA A 153 10.34 -7.62 -10.75
N TRP A 154 10.80 -8.64 -10.01
CA TRP A 154 12.10 -8.66 -9.36
C TRP A 154 12.99 -9.79 -9.87
N ASN A 155 14.04 -9.46 -10.59
CA ASN A 155 15.02 -10.43 -11.09
C ASN A 155 16.29 -10.47 -10.23
N ARG A 156 16.25 -9.96 -9.00
CA ARG A 156 17.38 -9.82 -8.06
C ARG A 156 18.50 -8.89 -8.55
N LYS A 157 18.22 -8.07 -9.57
CA LYS A 157 19.16 -7.06 -10.10
C LYS A 157 18.51 -5.69 -10.15
N VAL A 158 17.37 -5.56 -10.84
CA VAL A 158 16.64 -4.32 -11.03
C VAL A 158 15.15 -4.57 -10.83
N PRO A 159 14.49 -3.92 -9.85
CA PRO A 159 13.04 -3.95 -9.74
C PRO A 159 12.40 -3.16 -10.88
N ARG A 160 11.38 -3.71 -11.53
CA ARG A 160 10.66 -3.00 -12.59
C ARG A 160 9.16 -3.03 -12.32
N LEU A 161 8.55 -1.85 -12.42
CA LEU A 161 7.11 -1.71 -12.42
C LEU A 161 6.56 -2.33 -13.70
N CYS A 162 5.82 -3.41 -13.55
CA CYS A 162 5.22 -4.16 -14.64
C CYS A 162 3.70 -4.13 -14.56
N ILE A 163 3.05 -4.33 -15.71
CA ILE A 163 1.59 -4.39 -15.81
C ILE A 163 1.14 -5.81 -16.14
N ALA A 164 0.05 -6.21 -15.49
CA ALA A 164 -0.70 -7.41 -15.85
C ALA A 164 -2.20 -7.12 -15.87
N THR A 165 -2.95 -7.81 -16.74
CA THR A 165 -4.40 -7.64 -16.86
C THR A 165 -5.15 -8.96 -16.67
N SER A 166 -6.39 -8.87 -16.17
CA SER A 166 -7.26 -10.03 -15.95
C SER A 166 -8.74 -9.66 -16.06
N ARG A 167 -9.57 -10.60 -16.47
CA ARG A 167 -11.04 -10.48 -16.43
C ARG A 167 -11.66 -11.24 -15.25
N ASP A 168 -10.88 -12.04 -14.53
CA ASP A 168 -11.40 -12.92 -13.47
C ASP A 168 -10.61 -12.91 -12.16
N LEU A 169 -9.47 -12.19 -12.10
CA LEU A 169 -8.52 -12.11 -10.98
C LEU A 169 -7.75 -13.43 -10.71
N ILE A 170 -7.87 -14.40 -11.61
CA ILE A 170 -7.22 -15.72 -11.50
C ILE A 170 -6.21 -15.91 -12.62
N HIS A 171 -6.62 -15.60 -13.84
CA HIS A 171 -5.79 -15.72 -15.03
C HIS A 171 -5.30 -14.32 -15.42
N TRP A 172 -3.99 -14.14 -15.40
CA TRP A 172 -3.34 -12.86 -15.64
C TRP A 172 -2.47 -12.93 -16.88
N GLU A 173 -2.63 -11.95 -17.75
CA GLU A 173 -1.73 -11.69 -18.85
C GLU A 173 -0.68 -10.65 -18.42
N LYS A 174 0.62 -11.02 -18.48
CA LYS A 174 1.73 -10.14 -18.16
C LYS A 174 2.15 -9.36 -19.41
N HIS A 175 2.24 -8.04 -19.31
CA HIS A 175 2.61 -7.14 -20.39
C HIS A 175 4.05 -6.62 -20.30
N GLY A 176 4.76 -6.90 -19.19
CA GLY A 176 6.12 -6.44 -18.94
C GLY A 176 6.21 -5.03 -18.37
N PRO A 177 7.39 -4.39 -18.48
CA PRO A 177 7.66 -3.10 -17.86
C PRO A 177 6.73 -2.00 -18.38
N ALA A 178 6.09 -1.27 -17.47
CA ALA A 178 5.13 -0.21 -17.78
C ALA A 178 5.72 0.89 -18.70
N PHE A 179 7.02 1.15 -18.58
CA PHE A 179 7.71 2.23 -19.30
C PHE A 179 8.53 1.75 -20.49
N ALA A 180 8.31 0.51 -20.96
CA ALA A 180 9.15 -0.13 -21.97
C ALA A 180 9.24 0.65 -23.30
N THR A 181 8.17 1.33 -23.71
CA THR A 181 8.10 2.07 -24.97
C THR A 181 8.26 3.58 -24.82
N ALA A 182 8.20 4.10 -23.59
CA ALA A 182 8.25 5.54 -23.32
C ALA A 182 9.59 6.15 -23.76
N TYR A 183 9.52 7.28 -24.48
CA TYR A 183 10.68 8.03 -24.95
C TYR A 183 11.70 7.14 -25.67
N ASN A 184 11.23 6.32 -26.60
CA ASN A 184 12.03 5.34 -27.36
C ASN A 184 12.76 4.32 -26.46
N GLY A 185 12.13 3.90 -25.36
CA GLY A 185 12.69 2.90 -24.44
C GLY A 185 13.65 3.45 -23.39
N ARG A 186 13.80 4.76 -23.26
CA ARG A 186 14.69 5.40 -22.28
C ARG A 186 14.49 4.88 -20.85
N PHE A 187 13.25 4.57 -20.47
CA PHE A 187 12.87 4.18 -19.11
C PHE A 187 12.58 2.69 -18.94
N LYS A 188 12.88 1.86 -19.95
CA LYS A 188 12.64 0.40 -19.88
C LYS A 188 13.36 -0.27 -18.72
N ASP A 189 14.59 0.11 -18.46
CA ASP A 189 15.49 -0.55 -17.52
C ASP A 189 15.76 0.22 -16.22
N ILE A 190 14.99 1.28 -15.95
CA ILE A 190 15.12 1.99 -14.67
C ILE A 190 14.56 1.15 -13.50
N ALA A 191 15.18 1.30 -12.34
CA ALA A 191 14.58 0.82 -11.10
C ALA A 191 13.25 1.56 -10.86
N SER A 192 12.15 0.82 -10.83
CA SER A 192 10.80 1.37 -10.67
C SER A 192 9.90 0.39 -9.95
N LYS A 193 9.03 0.89 -9.09
CA LYS A 193 8.04 0.09 -8.35
C LYS A 193 6.90 0.98 -7.85
N SER A 194 5.90 0.36 -7.26
CA SER A 194 4.81 1.00 -6.53
C SER A 194 4.02 2.02 -7.35
N ALA A 195 2.81 1.66 -7.73
CA ALA A 195 1.96 2.51 -8.55
C ALA A 195 0.56 2.68 -7.94
N SER A 196 0.07 3.91 -7.91
CA SER A 196 -1.28 4.28 -7.47
C SER A 196 -2.04 4.86 -8.65
N MET A 197 -2.77 4.02 -9.39
CA MET A 197 -3.64 4.45 -10.48
C MET A 197 -4.81 5.25 -9.94
N VAL A 198 -5.22 6.31 -10.65
CA VAL A 198 -6.33 7.17 -10.22
C VAL A 198 -7.66 6.49 -10.50
N THR A 199 -8.47 6.40 -9.45
CA THR A 199 -9.81 5.82 -9.44
C THR A 199 -10.84 6.84 -8.96
N MET A 200 -12.12 6.57 -9.17
CA MET A 200 -13.24 7.31 -8.59
C MET A 200 -14.33 6.36 -8.12
N ILE A 201 -15.24 6.85 -7.28
CA ILE A 201 -16.46 6.11 -6.96
C ILE A 201 -17.55 6.49 -7.96
N LYS A 202 -17.97 5.53 -8.75
CA LYS A 202 -19.08 5.65 -9.70
C LYS A 202 -20.11 4.56 -9.40
N ASP A 203 -21.35 4.93 -9.16
CA ASP A 203 -22.45 4.02 -8.81
C ASP A 203 -22.10 3.04 -7.66
N GLY A 204 -21.40 3.55 -6.65
CA GLY A 204 -20.96 2.77 -5.49
C GLY A 204 -19.80 1.78 -5.77
N LYS A 205 -19.18 1.85 -6.93
CA LYS A 205 -18.01 1.04 -7.33
C LYS A 205 -16.79 1.93 -7.49
N GLN A 206 -15.65 1.44 -7.05
CA GLN A 206 -14.36 2.08 -7.30
C GLN A 206 -13.83 1.64 -8.67
N VAL A 207 -13.71 2.56 -9.60
CA VAL A 207 -13.31 2.30 -10.98
C VAL A 207 -12.20 3.25 -11.43
N LEU A 208 -11.38 2.81 -12.37
CA LEU A 208 -10.40 3.66 -13.06
C LEU A 208 -11.08 4.83 -13.73
N THR A 209 -10.47 6.01 -13.63
CA THR A 209 -10.94 7.21 -14.29
C THR A 209 -9.82 7.92 -15.05
N LYS A 210 -10.20 8.68 -16.08
CA LYS A 210 -9.27 9.50 -16.84
C LYS A 210 -9.20 10.91 -16.26
N ILE A 211 -8.00 11.46 -16.26
CA ILE A 211 -7.75 12.87 -15.96
C ILE A 211 -7.26 13.51 -17.26
N ASN A 212 -7.92 14.57 -17.70
CA ASN A 212 -7.61 15.25 -18.97
C ASN A 212 -7.52 14.29 -20.18
N GLY A 213 -8.44 13.32 -20.24
CA GLY A 213 -8.54 12.35 -21.33
C GLY A 213 -7.60 11.14 -21.26
N LYS A 214 -6.66 11.10 -20.33
CA LYS A 214 -5.72 9.98 -20.13
C LYS A 214 -5.88 9.32 -18.77
N TYR A 215 -5.56 8.03 -18.67
CA TYR A 215 -5.34 7.40 -17.39
C TYR A 215 -4.08 7.98 -16.75
N PHE A 216 -4.11 8.14 -15.43
CA PHE A 216 -3.04 8.74 -14.65
C PHE A 216 -2.66 7.82 -13.50
N MET A 217 -1.36 7.67 -13.21
CA MET A 217 -0.87 7.02 -12.01
C MET A 217 0.26 7.82 -11.36
N TYR A 218 0.28 7.81 -10.06
CA TYR A 218 1.47 8.11 -9.27
C TYR A 218 2.31 6.84 -9.13
N TRP A 219 3.63 6.96 -9.13
CA TRP A 219 4.51 5.80 -8.98
C TRP A 219 5.82 6.18 -8.32
N GLY A 220 6.52 5.20 -7.77
CA GLY A 220 7.88 5.35 -7.29
C GLY A 220 8.07 5.07 -5.80
N GLU A 221 9.32 4.79 -5.48
CA GLU A 221 9.92 4.66 -4.16
C GLU A 221 11.02 5.70 -4.02
N HIS A 222 11.25 6.23 -2.83
CA HIS A 222 12.09 7.40 -2.49
C HIS A 222 11.51 8.73 -2.98
N MET A 223 10.97 8.78 -4.16
CA MET A 223 10.31 9.93 -4.75
C MET A 223 9.03 9.43 -5.42
N VAL A 224 7.92 10.11 -5.22
CA VAL A 224 6.71 9.88 -5.99
C VAL A 224 6.76 10.73 -7.25
N ALA A 225 6.73 10.08 -8.39
CA ALA A 225 6.59 10.64 -9.73
C ALA A 225 5.19 10.33 -10.30
N ALA A 226 4.96 10.67 -11.55
CA ALA A 226 3.70 10.38 -12.23
C ALA A 226 3.92 9.84 -13.64
N ALA A 227 2.88 9.19 -14.18
CA ALA A 227 2.84 8.74 -15.57
C ALA A 227 1.41 8.75 -16.10
N THR A 228 1.27 8.82 -17.43
CA THR A 228 -0.01 8.78 -18.14
C THR A 228 -0.07 7.62 -19.13
N SER A 229 -1.28 7.15 -19.42
CA SER A 229 -1.51 6.06 -20.40
C SER A 229 -2.81 6.29 -21.16
N ASP A 230 -2.86 5.84 -22.40
CA ASP A 230 -4.08 5.76 -23.20
C ASP A 230 -4.75 4.38 -23.10
N ASP A 231 -3.98 3.32 -22.80
CA ASP A 231 -4.38 1.91 -22.89
C ASP A 231 -4.24 1.09 -21.60
N LEU A 232 -3.71 1.71 -20.50
CA LEU A 232 -3.45 1.06 -19.21
C LEU A 232 -2.27 0.06 -19.20
N ILE A 233 -1.65 -0.19 -20.33
CA ILE A 233 -0.52 -1.12 -20.50
C ILE A 233 0.78 -0.35 -20.65
N HIS A 234 0.79 0.61 -21.59
CA HIS A 234 1.96 1.44 -21.90
C HIS A 234 1.83 2.78 -21.19
N TRP A 235 2.78 3.07 -20.33
CA TRP A 235 2.78 4.28 -19.53
C TRP A 235 3.94 5.19 -19.88
N THR A 236 3.67 6.48 -19.94
CA THR A 236 4.66 7.51 -20.25
C THR A 236 4.92 8.34 -18.97
N PRO A 237 6.12 8.26 -18.38
CA PRO A 237 6.49 9.10 -17.23
C PRO A 237 6.38 10.59 -17.56
N VAL A 238 5.95 11.38 -16.57
CA VAL A 238 5.94 12.85 -16.66
C VAL A 238 7.37 13.36 -16.41
N LEU A 239 7.86 14.21 -17.30
CA LEU A 239 9.20 14.82 -17.19
C LEU A 239 9.09 16.29 -16.83
N ASP A 240 10.12 16.82 -16.17
CA ASP A 240 10.28 18.23 -15.87
C ASP A 240 10.91 19.00 -17.05
N GLU A 241 11.14 20.30 -16.87
CA GLU A 241 11.75 21.18 -17.87
C GLU A 241 13.18 20.77 -18.27
N LYS A 242 13.86 19.99 -17.43
CA LYS A 242 15.21 19.45 -17.66
C LYS A 242 15.17 18.08 -18.32
N ASN A 243 13.97 17.61 -18.70
CA ASN A 243 13.76 16.30 -19.30
C ASN A 243 14.08 15.13 -18.34
N GLU A 244 14.01 15.38 -17.00
CA GLU A 244 14.15 14.37 -15.96
C GLU A 244 12.80 14.02 -15.34
N LEU A 245 12.73 12.94 -14.55
CA LEU A 245 11.48 12.53 -13.90
C LEU A 245 10.95 13.62 -12.96
N ALA A 246 9.76 14.13 -13.27
CA ALA A 246 9.12 15.15 -12.45
C ALA A 246 8.61 14.56 -11.12
N ALA A 247 9.00 15.19 -10.01
CA ALA A 247 8.56 14.76 -8.69
C ALA A 247 7.24 15.40 -8.30
N VAL A 248 6.31 14.59 -7.80
CA VAL A 248 5.10 15.06 -7.09
C VAL A 248 5.43 15.34 -5.63
N ILE A 249 6.01 14.36 -4.93
CA ILE A 249 6.53 14.54 -3.57
C ILE A 249 7.88 13.86 -3.38
N ARG A 250 8.62 14.38 -2.41
CA ARG A 250 9.90 13.85 -1.92
C ARG A 250 9.85 13.69 -0.40
N PRO A 251 10.77 12.92 0.21
CA PRO A 251 10.96 12.87 1.66
C PRO A 251 11.16 14.26 2.25
N ARG A 252 10.69 14.46 3.51
CA ARG A 252 10.78 15.73 4.23
C ARG A 252 11.58 15.56 5.52
N LYS A 253 12.69 16.26 5.64
CA LYS A 253 13.49 16.30 6.88
C LYS A 253 12.64 16.73 8.08
N GLY A 254 12.70 15.96 9.19
CA GLY A 254 11.96 16.24 10.43
C GLY A 254 10.51 15.74 10.44
N PHE A 255 10.06 15.05 9.38
CA PHE A 255 8.74 14.45 9.31
C PHE A 255 8.81 12.92 9.27
N PHE A 256 7.68 12.25 9.52
CA PHE A 256 7.57 10.79 9.54
C PHE A 256 8.01 10.11 8.23
N ASP A 257 8.05 10.85 7.15
CA ASP A 257 8.42 10.43 5.80
C ASP A 257 9.81 10.92 5.38
N SER A 258 10.72 11.10 6.34
CA SER A 258 12.02 11.73 6.12
C SER A 258 13.05 10.87 5.37
N ALA A 259 12.89 9.54 5.36
CA ALA A 259 13.78 8.63 4.64
C ALA A 259 13.27 8.29 3.24
N LEU A 260 11.94 8.14 3.10
CA LEU A 260 11.35 7.60 1.89
C LEU A 260 9.88 8.00 1.78
N THR A 261 9.43 8.22 0.55
CA THR A 261 8.02 8.29 0.16
C THR A 261 7.76 7.27 -0.94
N GLU A 262 6.71 6.45 -0.80
CA GLU A 262 6.38 5.38 -1.73
C GLU A 262 4.88 5.28 -1.94
N CYS A 263 4.43 5.12 -3.19
CA CYS A 263 3.00 5.02 -3.50
C CYS A 263 2.32 3.88 -2.75
N GLY A 264 1.14 4.16 -2.22
CA GLY A 264 0.27 3.21 -1.54
C GLY A 264 -0.77 2.58 -2.49
N PRO A 265 -2.03 2.45 -2.05
CA PRO A 265 -3.13 1.91 -2.86
C PRO A 265 -3.53 2.86 -4.00
N PRO A 266 -4.44 2.44 -4.91
CA PRO A 266 -4.99 3.33 -5.92
C PRO A 266 -5.48 4.66 -5.35
N ALA A 267 -5.10 5.77 -5.99
CA ALA A 267 -5.52 7.11 -5.61
C ALA A 267 -7.01 7.32 -5.90
N VAL A 268 -7.65 8.21 -5.17
CA VAL A 268 -9.11 8.44 -5.28
C VAL A 268 -9.40 9.88 -5.68
N LEU A 269 -10.04 10.06 -6.84
CA LEU A 269 -10.62 11.32 -7.24
C LEU A 269 -11.89 11.58 -6.42
N THR A 270 -11.93 12.72 -5.72
CA THR A 270 -13.03 13.20 -4.88
C THR A 270 -13.49 14.57 -5.34
N ASP A 271 -14.52 15.12 -4.70
CA ASP A 271 -14.97 16.51 -4.91
C ASP A 271 -13.94 17.57 -4.46
N LYS A 272 -12.95 17.20 -3.65
CA LYS A 272 -11.86 18.06 -3.14
C LYS A 272 -10.61 18.03 -4.00
N GLY A 273 -10.44 17.00 -4.82
CA GLY A 273 -9.24 16.73 -5.62
C GLY A 273 -8.87 15.26 -5.61
N ILE A 274 -7.66 14.93 -6.02
CA ILE A 274 -7.16 13.56 -6.01
C ILE A 274 -6.44 13.30 -4.68
N VAL A 275 -6.94 12.34 -3.91
CA VAL A 275 -6.31 11.90 -2.66
C VAL A 275 -5.40 10.73 -2.96
N LEU A 276 -4.10 10.91 -2.77
CA LEU A 276 -3.10 9.85 -2.83
C LEU A 276 -2.69 9.46 -1.41
N LEU A 277 -2.87 8.19 -1.07
CA LEU A 277 -2.32 7.58 0.13
C LEU A 277 -0.92 7.04 -0.20
N TYR A 278 0.05 7.27 0.68
CA TYR A 278 1.43 6.85 0.46
C TYR A 278 2.07 6.29 1.74
N ASN A 279 3.09 5.47 1.56
CA ASN A 279 3.93 4.96 2.64
C ASN A 279 5.10 5.92 2.86
N GLY A 280 5.31 6.35 4.09
CA GLY A 280 6.42 7.19 4.51
C GLY A 280 7.31 6.45 5.49
N LYS A 281 8.62 6.43 5.26
CA LYS A 281 9.58 5.85 6.19
C LYS A 281 10.31 6.94 6.97
N ASN A 282 10.38 6.77 8.28
CA ASN A 282 11.13 7.67 9.15
C ASN A 282 12.64 7.39 9.09
N GLN A 283 13.48 8.41 9.13
CA GLN A 283 14.94 8.27 9.20
C GLN A 283 15.36 7.60 10.53
N LYS A 284 16.57 7.03 10.56
CA LYS A 284 17.19 6.53 11.79
C LYS A 284 18.16 7.54 12.43
N ASN A 285 18.52 8.59 11.71
CA ASN A 285 19.44 9.66 12.13
C ASN A 285 18.69 10.89 12.69
N GLU A 286 19.39 12.01 12.89
CA GLU A 286 18.87 13.26 13.42
C GLU A 286 17.83 13.95 12.53
N ASN A 287 17.72 13.56 11.27
CA ASN A 287 16.73 14.10 10.34
C ASN A 287 15.34 13.46 10.51
N ARG A 288 15.20 12.48 11.42
CA ARG A 288 13.92 11.81 11.68
C ARG A 288 12.90 12.72 12.37
N ASP A 289 11.65 12.36 12.27
CA ASP A 289 10.61 12.83 13.17
C ASP A 289 10.74 12.10 14.52
N LYS A 290 11.10 12.85 15.57
CA LYS A 290 11.36 12.26 16.90
C LYS A 290 10.11 11.74 17.60
N ARG A 291 8.91 12.14 17.14
CA ARG A 291 7.63 11.67 17.68
C ARG A 291 7.35 10.19 17.35
N PHE A 292 7.98 9.68 16.28
CA PHE A 292 7.74 8.32 15.79
C PHE A 292 9.01 7.47 15.85
N THR A 293 8.82 6.15 15.88
CA THR A 293 9.93 5.19 15.93
C THR A 293 10.88 5.39 14.74
N ALA A 294 12.18 5.38 15.01
CA ALA A 294 13.22 5.46 13.99
C ALA A 294 13.12 4.25 13.05
N GLY A 295 13.10 4.49 11.74
CA GLY A 295 12.96 3.43 10.73
C GLY A 295 11.54 2.94 10.47
N ALA A 296 10.55 3.35 11.26
CA ALA A 296 9.17 2.90 11.08
C ALA A 296 8.57 3.38 9.74
N TYR A 297 7.75 2.50 9.14
CA TYR A 297 6.87 2.84 8.03
C TYR A 297 5.50 3.24 8.56
N CYS A 298 5.06 4.44 8.19
CA CYS A 298 3.76 5.01 8.51
C CYS A 298 3.05 5.45 7.23
N ALA A 299 1.74 5.63 7.28
CA ALA A 299 0.98 6.07 6.12
C ALA A 299 0.61 7.56 6.16
N GLY A 300 0.86 8.25 5.06
CA GLY A 300 0.52 9.64 4.83
C GLY A 300 -0.49 9.84 3.71
N GLN A 301 -0.98 11.07 3.55
CA GLN A 301 -1.85 11.45 2.44
C GLN A 301 -1.45 12.80 1.87
N ILE A 302 -1.65 12.95 0.57
CA ILE A 302 -1.65 14.24 -0.12
C ILE A 302 -2.95 14.45 -0.87
N LEU A 303 -3.31 15.72 -1.05
CA LEU A 303 -4.34 16.17 -1.96
C LEU A 303 -3.67 16.85 -3.15
N THR A 304 -3.99 16.45 -4.37
CA THR A 304 -3.53 17.12 -5.59
C THR A 304 -4.68 17.74 -6.35
N ASP A 305 -4.37 18.72 -7.19
CA ASP A 305 -5.35 19.40 -8.04
C ASP A 305 -5.92 18.40 -9.07
N PRO A 306 -7.26 18.29 -9.21
CA PRO A 306 -7.85 17.34 -10.15
C PRO A 306 -7.60 17.69 -11.63
N ASN A 307 -7.26 18.95 -11.94
CA ASN A 307 -6.93 19.39 -13.30
C ASN A 307 -5.42 19.38 -13.59
N ASP A 308 -4.59 19.45 -12.53
CA ASP A 308 -3.14 19.33 -12.60
C ASP A 308 -2.66 18.37 -11.49
N PRO A 309 -2.70 17.04 -11.72
CA PRO A 309 -2.34 16.04 -10.71
C PRO A 309 -0.89 16.11 -10.22
N MET A 310 -0.02 16.89 -10.89
CA MET A 310 1.34 17.14 -10.42
C MET A 310 1.39 18.19 -9.30
N LYS A 311 0.36 19.03 -9.19
CA LYS A 311 0.28 20.12 -8.21
C LYS A 311 -0.28 19.63 -6.89
N VAL A 312 0.57 19.55 -5.87
CA VAL A 312 0.17 19.23 -4.49
C VAL A 312 -0.50 20.45 -3.86
N LEU A 313 -1.74 20.31 -3.44
CA LEU A 313 -2.50 21.33 -2.73
C LEU A 313 -2.29 21.24 -1.22
N GLN A 314 -2.28 20.03 -0.67
CA GLN A 314 -2.09 19.76 0.76
C GLN A 314 -1.35 18.44 0.98
N ARG A 315 -0.64 18.32 2.12
CA ARG A 315 0.05 17.11 2.57
C ARG A 315 -0.04 17.01 4.08
N LEU A 316 -0.37 15.86 4.62
CA LEU A 316 -0.39 15.64 6.06
C LEU A 316 1.03 15.77 6.66
N ASP A 317 1.14 16.46 7.80
CA ASP A 317 2.40 16.61 8.54
C ASP A 317 2.64 15.49 9.55
N VAL A 318 1.57 14.74 9.85
CA VAL A 318 1.61 13.57 10.72
C VAL A 318 0.97 12.38 10.00
N PRO A 319 1.39 11.16 10.26
CA PRO A 319 0.76 10.00 9.64
C PRO A 319 -0.68 9.85 10.12
N PHE A 320 -1.58 9.48 9.21
CA PHE A 320 -2.96 9.14 9.59
C PHE A 320 -3.07 7.71 10.14
N PHE A 321 -2.08 6.85 9.84
CA PHE A 321 -2.04 5.46 10.22
C PHE A 321 -0.59 5.03 10.46
N ARG A 322 -0.30 4.40 11.62
CA ARG A 322 1.06 4.07 12.06
C ARG A 322 1.12 2.73 12.81
N PRO A 323 2.30 2.09 12.95
CA PRO A 323 2.43 0.87 13.72
C PRO A 323 2.05 1.07 15.20
N MET A 324 1.02 0.37 15.65
CA MET A 324 0.54 0.40 17.03
C MET A 324 0.52 -0.99 17.67
N ALA A 325 -0.02 -1.99 16.98
CA ALA A 325 -0.14 -3.36 17.46
C ALA A 325 1.20 -4.11 17.39
N ASP A 326 1.33 -5.17 18.22
CA ASP A 326 2.56 -5.96 18.28
C ASP A 326 2.88 -6.68 16.98
N PHE A 327 1.86 -7.18 16.27
CA PHE A 327 2.05 -7.83 14.96
C PHE A 327 2.49 -6.85 13.85
N GLU A 328 2.37 -5.55 14.05
CA GLU A 328 2.88 -4.51 13.14
C GLU A 328 4.35 -4.17 13.41
N LYS A 329 4.94 -4.75 14.47
CA LYS A 329 6.32 -4.51 14.94
C LYS A 329 7.15 -5.79 15.04
N SER A 330 6.56 -6.94 14.70
CA SER A 330 7.20 -8.25 14.79
C SER A 330 7.14 -8.98 13.45
N GLY A 331 8.29 -9.13 12.79
CA GLY A 331 8.42 -9.71 11.46
C GLY A 331 9.77 -9.38 10.85
N GLN A 332 9.85 -9.26 9.53
CA GLN A 332 11.08 -8.88 8.84
C GLN A 332 11.51 -7.44 9.17
N TYR A 333 10.54 -6.53 9.46
CA TYR A 333 10.78 -5.14 9.87
C TYR A 333 10.41 -4.90 11.34
N VAL A 334 11.40 -4.97 12.20
CA VAL A 334 11.24 -4.80 13.67
C VAL A 334 11.05 -3.35 14.11
N ASP A 335 11.36 -2.37 13.27
CA ASP A 335 11.15 -0.94 13.56
C ASP A 335 9.66 -0.55 13.53
N GLY A 336 8.80 -1.46 13.06
CA GLY A 336 7.36 -1.27 12.87
C GLY A 336 7.01 -0.86 11.44
N THR A 337 6.01 -1.56 10.89
CA THR A 337 5.55 -1.30 9.52
C THR A 337 4.05 -1.51 9.39
N VAL A 338 3.39 -0.48 8.87
CA VAL A 338 2.06 -0.55 8.25
C VAL A 338 2.25 -0.14 6.78
N PHE A 339 2.38 -1.13 5.89
CA PHE A 339 2.63 -0.89 4.47
C PHE A 339 1.31 -0.99 3.71
N ILE A 340 0.73 0.16 3.36
CA ILE A 340 -0.60 0.24 2.77
C ILE A 340 -0.55 0.05 1.25
N GLU A 341 -1.34 -0.89 0.70
CA GLU A 341 -1.40 -1.15 -0.73
C GLU A 341 -2.81 -1.43 -1.27
N GLY A 342 -3.71 -1.93 -0.43
CA GLY A 342 -5.08 -2.25 -0.83
C GLY A 342 -6.08 -1.26 -0.24
N LEU A 343 -6.88 -0.62 -1.09
CA LEU A 343 -7.96 0.27 -0.66
C LEU A 343 -9.19 0.00 -1.53
N VAL A 344 -10.30 -0.38 -0.90
CA VAL A 344 -11.57 -0.62 -1.61
C VAL A 344 -12.75 0.02 -0.91
N PHE A 345 -13.67 0.54 -1.72
CA PHE A 345 -14.98 0.98 -1.25
C PHE A 345 -15.96 -0.18 -1.38
N PHE A 346 -16.50 -0.64 -0.26
CA PHE A 346 -17.40 -1.79 -0.21
C PHE A 346 -18.48 -1.61 0.84
N LYS A 347 -19.75 -1.78 0.47
CA LYS A 347 -20.89 -1.61 1.36
C LYS A 347 -20.87 -0.29 2.14
N LYS A 348 -20.59 0.81 1.41
CA LYS A 348 -20.50 2.20 1.93
C LYS A 348 -19.36 2.45 2.94
N LYS A 349 -18.38 1.54 3.05
CA LYS A 349 -17.20 1.68 3.90
C LYS A 349 -15.93 1.51 3.09
N TRP A 350 -14.83 2.08 3.57
CA TRP A 350 -13.50 1.89 3.04
C TRP A 350 -12.77 0.80 3.82
N TYR A 351 -12.17 -0.13 3.12
CA TYR A 351 -11.32 -1.18 3.70
C TYR A 351 -9.90 -0.94 3.21
N LEU A 352 -8.99 -0.69 4.16
CA LEU A 352 -7.57 -0.50 3.93
C LEU A 352 -6.85 -1.79 4.31
N TYR A 353 -6.30 -2.48 3.33
CA TYR A 353 -5.47 -3.67 3.53
C TYR A 353 -4.01 -3.27 3.51
N TYR A 354 -3.23 -3.81 4.44
CA TYR A 354 -1.84 -3.43 4.62
C TYR A 354 -0.97 -4.60 5.08
N GLY A 355 0.34 -4.52 4.73
CA GLY A 355 1.38 -5.39 5.23
C GLY A 355 1.82 -4.98 6.63
N CYS A 356 1.97 -5.96 7.51
CA CYS A 356 2.43 -5.77 8.88
C CYS A 356 3.83 -6.32 9.01
N ALA A 357 4.82 -5.46 9.31
CA ALA A 357 6.23 -5.82 9.51
C ALA A 357 6.80 -6.74 8.40
N ASP A 358 6.30 -6.64 7.16
CA ASP A 358 6.60 -7.49 6.00
C ASP A 358 6.41 -8.99 6.24
N SER A 359 5.42 -9.37 7.04
CA SER A 359 5.23 -10.78 7.41
C SER A 359 3.80 -11.25 7.44
N GLN A 360 2.83 -10.34 7.54
CA GLN A 360 1.41 -10.66 7.66
C GLN A 360 0.54 -9.60 6.98
N VAL A 361 -0.72 -9.94 6.69
CA VAL A 361 -1.72 -9.00 6.14
C VAL A 361 -2.77 -8.68 7.18
N SER A 362 -3.09 -7.40 7.30
CA SER A 362 -4.16 -6.90 8.17
C SER A 362 -5.12 -5.98 7.42
N VAL A 363 -6.21 -5.61 8.10
CA VAL A 363 -7.23 -4.69 7.59
C VAL A 363 -7.59 -3.62 8.63
N ALA A 364 -7.83 -2.41 8.15
CA ALA A 364 -8.47 -1.33 8.91
C ALA A 364 -9.67 -0.80 8.12
N ILE A 365 -10.70 -0.33 8.82
CA ILE A 365 -11.98 0.04 8.21
C ILE A 365 -12.31 1.48 8.55
N TYR A 366 -12.72 2.25 7.57
CA TYR A 366 -13.25 3.60 7.71
C TYR A 366 -14.71 3.66 7.27
N ASP A 367 -15.56 4.15 8.17
CA ASP A 367 -16.97 4.41 7.90
C ASP A 367 -17.17 5.92 7.71
N PRO A 368 -17.44 6.42 6.48
CA PRO A 368 -17.67 7.84 6.26
C PRO A 368 -18.85 8.43 7.03
N ALA A 369 -19.83 7.60 7.41
CA ALA A 369 -20.98 8.04 8.21
C ALA A 369 -20.63 8.22 9.71
N ASN A 370 -19.49 7.65 10.14
CA ASN A 370 -19.03 7.72 11.53
C ASN A 370 -17.50 7.94 11.53
N ARG A 371 -17.09 9.17 11.21
CA ARG A 371 -15.70 9.54 11.03
C ARG A 371 -14.95 9.57 12.36
N ASN A 372 -13.95 8.70 12.51
CA ASN A 372 -13.02 8.70 13.63
C ASN A 372 -11.80 9.62 13.36
N PRO A 373 -11.05 10.03 14.39
CA PRO A 373 -9.74 10.65 14.20
C PRO A 373 -8.76 9.65 13.58
N GLY A 374 -7.62 10.14 13.06
CA GLY A 374 -6.47 9.31 12.72
C GLY A 374 -5.83 8.68 13.95
N ASP A 375 -4.84 7.82 13.75
CA ASP A 375 -4.07 7.24 14.86
C ASP A 375 -3.47 8.34 15.75
N PRO A 376 -3.48 8.18 17.09
CA PRO A 376 -3.05 9.22 18.00
C PRO A 376 -1.57 9.59 17.81
N ILE A 377 -1.25 10.86 17.97
CA ILE A 377 0.12 11.36 17.91
C ILE A 377 0.76 11.10 19.28
N PRO A 378 1.94 10.44 19.35
CA PRO A 378 2.65 10.26 20.60
C PRO A 378 3.04 11.60 21.23
N ASN A 379 2.95 11.72 22.54
CA ASN A 379 3.50 12.87 23.26
C ASN A 379 5.01 12.92 23.08
N GLN A 380 5.56 14.15 22.96
CA GLN A 380 7.00 14.40 22.91
C GLN A 380 7.67 14.08 24.23
#